data_ba6d4d8cd2dc34829e142b2fa4170a53
#
_entry.id   ba6d4d8cd2dc34829e142b2fa4170a53
#
_cell.length_a   1.000
_cell.length_b   1.000
_cell.length_c   1.000
_cell.angle_alpha   90.00
_cell.angle_beta   90.00
_cell.angle_gamma   90.00
#
_symmetry.space_group_name_H-M   'P 1'
#
loop_
_entity.id
_entity.type
_entity.pdbx_description
1 polymer ?
#
loop_
_entity_poly.entity_id
_entity_poly.type
_entity_poly.pdbx_seq_one_letter_code
_entity_poly.pdbx_strand_id
1 'polypeptide(L)'
;MSTSVLPFHAPFMSTGLALFSGEAFRVASMDATSIAWGRKELDLALHEMPGLESLRQEHGASKPLKGARIVGSLHMTIQTGVLIETLVALGAEVQWASCNIFSTQDHAAAAIAAGPTGSANAPNGIPVFAWKGETLEEYWWCTLQALIFPDGAGPNLIVDDGGDATLLIHLGVQHEEAGTMPDPAKAGNEEEAIIMRLLADIRHAKGDNFWRPFAKAVRGVSEETTTGVHRLYKMMAEGKLLFPAINVNDSVTKSKFDNVYGCRHSLVDAIFRATDIMIAGKRCLVLGYGDVGKGSVQSLVGQNAKVSITEVDPICALQACMAGIDVITIEDALPTFDIYVSATGNANIITAAHMAAMKHNAIVCNIGHFDNEIDMAGLEALRATGDVEKIEVKAQVHEWRFTKTTHGPNGGGHSIIILAEGRLVNLGCATGHPSLVMSASFTNQVLAQLELHKNAESLGLSVVTLPKALDEMVARLHLAKFGAKLTQLSTFQADYIGVPVEGPFKGEAYRY
;
A
#
# COMPACT_ATOMS: atom_id res chain seq x y z
N MET A 1 -7.85 -43.56 27.06
CA MET A 1 -7.06 -43.61 25.83
C MET A 1 -6.56 -42.18 25.56
N SER A 2 -5.30 -41.97 25.80
CA SER A 2 -4.67 -40.67 25.72
C SER A 2 -4.42 -40.34 24.24
N THR A 3 -5.10 -39.35 23.70
CA THR A 3 -4.77 -38.76 22.39
C THR A 3 -3.58 -37.84 22.58
N SER A 4 -2.40 -38.36 22.27
CA SER A 4 -1.18 -37.53 22.16
C SER A 4 -1.35 -36.58 20.97
N VAL A 5 -1.58 -35.33 21.26
CA VAL A 5 -1.41 -34.23 20.30
C VAL A 5 0.11 -34.16 20.05
N LEU A 6 0.54 -34.57 18.89
CA LEU A 6 1.90 -34.35 18.43
C LEU A 6 2.13 -32.83 18.29
N PRO A 7 3.19 -32.26 18.89
CA PRO A 7 3.53 -30.87 18.64
C PRO A 7 4.07 -30.77 17.21
N PHE A 8 3.28 -30.25 16.30
CA PHE A 8 3.73 -29.92 14.95
C PHE A 8 4.53 -28.60 15.02
N HIS A 9 5.78 -28.70 15.41
CA HIS A 9 6.77 -27.63 15.30
C HIS A 9 7.66 -27.86 14.08
N ALA A 10 7.05 -27.92 12.90
CA ALA A 10 7.83 -27.71 11.70
C ALA A 10 8.05 -26.17 11.59
N PRO A 11 9.29 -25.67 11.54
CA PRO A 11 9.54 -24.26 11.29
C PRO A 11 8.97 -23.91 9.91
N PHE A 12 8.26 -22.79 9.84
CA PHE A 12 7.81 -22.23 8.57
C PHE A 12 9.04 -21.80 7.77
N MET A 13 9.35 -22.53 6.72
CA MET A 13 10.45 -22.27 5.78
C MET A 13 11.83 -22.04 6.47
N SER A 14 12.67 -21.15 5.89
CA SER A 14 14.03 -20.85 6.34
C SER A 14 14.08 -19.96 7.58
N THR A 15 12.98 -19.30 7.93
CA THR A 15 12.93 -18.32 9.04
C THR A 15 12.99 -18.94 10.43
N GLY A 16 12.67 -20.23 10.56
CA GLY A 16 12.55 -20.91 11.86
C GLY A 16 11.30 -20.50 12.66
N LEU A 17 10.41 -19.68 12.12
CA LEU A 17 9.15 -19.27 12.75
C LEU A 17 8.14 -20.42 12.75
N ALA A 18 7.39 -20.58 13.84
CA ALA A 18 6.29 -21.53 13.87
C ALA A 18 5.15 -21.04 12.98
N LEU A 19 4.58 -21.93 12.16
CA LEU A 19 3.48 -21.61 11.24
C LEU A 19 2.29 -20.93 11.95
N PHE A 20 1.96 -21.40 13.15
CA PHE A 20 0.98 -20.80 14.05
C PHE A 20 1.72 -20.46 15.36
N SER A 21 2.21 -19.24 15.47
CA SER A 21 3.12 -18.87 16.57
C SER A 21 2.39 -18.76 17.91
N GLY A 22 1.12 -18.37 17.90
CA GLY A 22 0.38 -18.04 19.12
C GLY A 22 0.93 -16.79 19.82
N GLU A 23 1.83 -16.04 19.19
CA GLU A 23 2.34 -14.78 19.69
C GLU A 23 1.23 -13.72 19.68
N ALA A 24 1.21 -12.85 20.70
CA ALA A 24 0.24 -11.76 20.75
C ALA A 24 0.54 -10.66 19.73
N PHE A 25 1.79 -10.49 19.34
CA PHE A 25 2.28 -9.56 18.31
C PHE A 25 3.73 -9.89 17.97
N ARG A 26 4.25 -9.36 16.85
CA ARG A 26 5.67 -9.41 16.51
C ARG A 26 6.10 -8.15 15.76
N VAL A 27 7.03 -7.40 16.36
CA VAL A 27 7.60 -6.16 15.82
C VAL A 27 9.12 -6.19 15.98
N ALA A 28 9.84 -5.31 15.28
CA ALA A 28 11.31 -5.27 15.30
C ALA A 28 11.89 -5.07 16.72
N SER A 29 11.28 -4.20 17.51
CA SER A 29 11.71 -3.88 18.87
C SER A 29 10.56 -3.35 19.71
N MET A 30 10.58 -3.67 21.01
CA MET A 30 9.68 -3.11 22.03
C MET A 30 10.44 -2.25 23.04
N ASP A 31 11.57 -1.63 22.66
CA ASP A 31 12.30 -0.76 23.57
C ASP A 31 11.54 0.53 23.88
N ALA A 32 11.79 1.07 25.09
CA ALA A 32 11.09 2.23 25.60
C ALA A 32 11.29 3.51 24.75
N THR A 33 12.44 3.64 24.07
CA THR A 33 12.75 4.79 23.23
C THR A 33 11.90 4.76 21.96
N SER A 34 11.84 3.61 21.28
CA SER A 34 11.01 3.43 20.08
C SER A 34 9.53 3.63 20.40
N ILE A 35 9.04 3.07 21.49
CA ILE A 35 7.64 3.27 21.96
C ILE A 35 7.36 4.75 22.21
N ALA A 36 8.21 5.43 22.98
CA ALA A 36 8.02 6.85 23.31
C ALA A 36 8.12 7.76 22.08
N TRP A 37 9.00 7.43 21.14
CA TRP A 37 9.12 8.15 19.86
C TRP A 37 7.85 7.95 19.03
N GLY A 38 7.42 6.71 18.80
CA GLY A 38 6.21 6.41 18.05
C GLY A 38 4.96 7.09 18.63
N ARG A 39 4.79 7.11 19.97
CA ARG A 39 3.67 7.84 20.63
C ARG A 39 3.67 9.32 20.28
N LYS A 40 4.82 9.99 20.37
CA LYS A 40 4.91 11.42 20.04
C LYS A 40 4.58 11.72 18.57
N GLU A 41 5.02 10.86 17.66
CA GLU A 41 4.72 11.03 16.24
C GLU A 41 3.24 10.71 15.93
N LEU A 42 2.62 9.74 16.61
CA LEU A 42 1.19 9.47 16.50
C LEU A 42 0.35 10.67 16.97
N ASP A 43 0.73 11.30 18.08
CA ASP A 43 0.07 12.51 18.57
C ASP A 43 0.21 13.67 17.58
N LEU A 44 1.43 13.85 17.02
CA LEU A 44 1.69 14.86 16.00
C LEU A 44 0.86 14.60 14.73
N ALA A 45 0.83 13.35 14.26
CA ALA A 45 0.07 12.97 13.07
C ALA A 45 -1.43 13.18 13.25
N LEU A 46 -1.98 12.85 14.43
CA LEU A 46 -3.41 13.04 14.71
C LEU A 46 -3.84 14.50 14.53
N HIS A 47 -3.02 15.47 14.96
CA HIS A 47 -3.29 16.91 14.74
C HIS A 47 -3.38 17.30 13.26
N GLU A 48 -2.73 16.54 12.38
CA GLU A 48 -2.80 16.73 10.92
C GLU A 48 -3.85 15.82 10.25
N MET A 49 -4.63 15.04 11.04
CA MET A 49 -5.62 14.09 10.52
C MET A 49 -7.06 14.41 10.99
N PRO A 50 -7.59 15.60 10.60
CA PRO A 50 -8.87 16.11 11.13
C PRO A 50 -10.06 15.22 10.81
N GLY A 51 -10.05 14.45 9.73
CA GLY A 51 -11.12 13.51 9.41
C GLY A 51 -11.24 12.39 10.43
N LEU A 52 -10.11 11.77 10.81
CA LEU A 52 -10.08 10.71 11.81
C LEU A 52 -10.38 11.25 13.21
N GLU A 53 -9.85 12.42 13.56
CA GLU A 53 -10.15 13.07 14.83
C GLU A 53 -11.65 13.36 14.96
N SER A 54 -12.28 13.91 13.93
CA SER A 54 -13.73 14.18 13.90
C SER A 54 -14.54 12.89 14.08
N LEU A 55 -14.20 11.80 13.37
CA LEU A 55 -14.89 10.53 13.52
C LEU A 55 -14.78 9.95 14.94
N ARG A 56 -13.61 10.09 15.60
CA ARG A 56 -13.44 9.69 17.01
C ARG A 56 -14.34 10.52 17.92
N GLN A 57 -14.42 11.83 17.72
CA GLN A 57 -15.25 12.74 18.52
C GLN A 57 -16.74 12.44 18.33
N GLU A 58 -17.19 12.24 17.10
CA GLU A 58 -18.60 12.04 16.76
C GLU A 58 -19.11 10.64 17.16
N HIS A 59 -18.32 9.60 16.91
CA HIS A 59 -18.77 8.22 17.00
C HIS A 59 -18.14 7.42 18.16
N GLY A 60 -17.09 7.90 18.80
CA GLY A 60 -16.36 7.17 19.85
C GLY A 60 -17.23 6.73 21.03
N ALA A 61 -18.25 7.52 21.40
CA ALA A 61 -19.17 7.16 22.49
C ALA A 61 -20.17 6.06 22.08
N SER A 62 -20.63 6.07 20.81
CA SER A 62 -21.63 5.12 20.30
C SER A 62 -21.04 3.77 19.89
N LYS A 63 -19.72 3.73 19.63
CA LYS A 63 -18.97 2.52 19.22
C LYS A 63 -19.64 1.74 18.10
N PRO A 64 -19.83 2.34 16.91
CA PRO A 64 -20.57 1.74 15.80
C PRO A 64 -19.90 0.49 15.22
N LEU A 65 -18.61 0.26 15.48
CA LEU A 65 -17.86 -0.94 15.09
C LEU A 65 -17.79 -2.00 16.19
N LYS A 66 -18.65 -1.90 17.23
CA LYS A 66 -18.70 -2.94 18.26
C LYS A 66 -19.06 -4.30 17.64
N GLY A 67 -18.21 -5.32 17.87
CA GLY A 67 -18.32 -6.65 17.28
C GLY A 67 -17.66 -6.80 15.91
N ALA A 68 -17.09 -5.73 15.37
CA ALA A 68 -16.19 -5.82 14.21
C ALA A 68 -14.84 -6.39 14.65
N ARG A 69 -14.36 -7.40 13.91
CA ARG A 69 -13.02 -7.95 13.98
C ARG A 69 -12.32 -7.59 12.69
N ILE A 70 -11.46 -6.59 12.74
CA ILE A 70 -10.81 -6.01 11.57
C ILE A 70 -9.38 -6.51 11.48
N VAL A 71 -9.03 -7.17 10.38
CA VAL A 71 -7.63 -7.34 10.01
C VAL A 71 -7.23 -6.23 9.04
N GLY A 72 -6.08 -5.62 9.27
CA GLY A 72 -5.44 -4.71 8.32
C GLY A 72 -4.22 -5.35 7.68
N SER A 73 -4.13 -5.23 6.36
CA SER A 73 -2.95 -5.51 5.56
C SER A 73 -2.63 -4.25 4.76
N LEU A 74 -2.03 -3.27 5.45
CA LEU A 74 -1.74 -1.95 4.93
C LEU A 74 -0.49 -1.40 5.63
N HIS A 75 0.32 -0.62 4.91
CA HIS A 75 1.61 -0.10 5.39
C HIS A 75 1.60 0.33 6.85
N MET A 76 2.42 -0.28 7.70
CA MET A 76 2.47 0.01 9.14
C MET A 76 3.25 1.30 9.42
N THR A 77 2.68 2.43 9.03
CA THR A 77 3.22 3.78 9.24
C THR A 77 2.61 4.45 10.48
N ILE A 78 3.13 5.62 10.83
CA ILE A 78 2.53 6.48 11.88
C ILE A 78 1.07 6.82 11.55
N GLN A 79 0.77 7.17 10.31
CA GLN A 79 -0.59 7.52 9.88
C GLN A 79 -1.54 6.33 10.01
N THR A 80 -1.06 5.14 9.67
CA THR A 80 -1.79 3.89 9.87
C THR A 80 -2.03 3.60 11.34
N GLY A 81 -1.08 3.92 12.21
CA GLY A 81 -1.28 3.85 13.66
C GLY A 81 -2.46 4.70 14.12
N VAL A 82 -2.64 5.91 13.56
CA VAL A 82 -3.81 6.76 13.85
C VAL A 82 -5.10 6.13 13.32
N LEU A 83 -5.09 5.49 12.15
CA LEU A 83 -6.24 4.73 11.64
C LEU A 83 -6.62 3.58 12.59
N ILE A 84 -5.66 2.75 12.97
CA ILE A 84 -5.85 1.62 13.87
C ILE A 84 -6.51 2.08 15.18
N GLU A 85 -5.94 3.10 15.82
CA GLU A 85 -6.51 3.63 17.06
C GLU A 85 -7.89 4.27 16.88
N THR A 86 -8.20 4.77 15.67
CA THR A 86 -9.54 5.27 15.35
C THR A 86 -10.54 4.12 15.28
N LEU A 87 -10.21 3.04 14.57
CA LEU A 87 -11.07 1.85 14.49
C LEU A 87 -11.35 1.25 15.88
N VAL A 88 -10.33 1.20 16.73
CA VAL A 88 -10.46 0.75 18.12
C VAL A 88 -11.34 1.70 18.95
N ALA A 89 -11.16 3.01 18.81
CA ALA A 89 -12.00 4.01 19.48
C ALA A 89 -13.48 3.87 19.07
N LEU A 90 -13.74 3.46 17.83
CA LEU A 90 -15.09 3.18 17.33
C LEU A 90 -15.62 1.79 17.73
N GLY A 91 -14.84 1.00 18.44
CA GLY A 91 -15.27 -0.25 19.08
C GLY A 91 -14.83 -1.55 18.41
N ALA A 92 -13.99 -1.49 17.39
CA ALA A 92 -13.46 -2.67 16.70
C ALA A 92 -12.39 -3.38 17.54
N GLU A 93 -12.30 -4.71 17.37
CA GLU A 93 -11.12 -5.52 17.69
C GLU A 93 -10.25 -5.57 16.42
N VAL A 94 -8.96 -5.22 16.53
CA VAL A 94 -8.09 -5.01 15.37
C VAL A 94 -6.80 -5.83 15.50
N GLN A 95 -6.35 -6.41 14.39
CA GLN A 95 -4.99 -6.94 14.20
C GLN A 95 -4.40 -6.39 12.90
N TRP A 96 -3.07 -6.29 12.80
CA TRP A 96 -2.44 -5.60 11.69
C TRP A 96 -1.17 -6.28 11.19
N ALA A 97 -1.01 -6.33 9.85
CA ALA A 97 0.25 -6.62 9.16
C ALA A 97 0.54 -5.50 8.16
N SER A 98 1.77 -5.37 7.71
CA SER A 98 2.10 -4.47 6.61
C SER A 98 1.80 -5.11 5.26
N CYS A 99 1.58 -4.31 4.23
CA CYS A 99 1.41 -4.76 2.83
C CYS A 99 2.69 -4.61 2.00
N ASN A 100 3.83 -4.34 2.62
CA ASN A 100 5.11 -4.22 1.93
C ASN A 100 6.28 -4.41 2.91
N ILE A 101 7.29 -5.18 2.50
CA ILE A 101 8.45 -5.56 3.33
C ILE A 101 9.33 -4.39 3.80
N PHE A 102 9.28 -3.21 3.16
CA PHE A 102 10.11 -2.05 3.49
C PHE A 102 9.33 -0.85 4.05
N SER A 103 8.00 -0.93 4.12
CA SER A 103 7.17 0.23 4.45
C SER A 103 6.90 0.43 5.93
N THR A 104 7.13 -0.58 6.77
CA THR A 104 6.91 -0.48 8.21
C THR A 104 7.83 0.58 8.83
N GLN A 105 7.27 1.43 9.68
CA GLN A 105 7.99 2.28 10.62
C GLN A 105 8.03 1.57 11.97
N ASP A 106 9.18 1.00 12.33
CA ASP A 106 9.30 0.12 13.50
C ASP A 106 8.87 0.77 14.81
N HIS A 107 9.13 2.07 14.98
CA HIS A 107 8.66 2.83 16.15
C HIS A 107 7.13 3.03 16.16
N ALA A 108 6.47 3.09 14.99
CA ALA A 108 5.02 3.10 14.90
C ALA A 108 4.45 1.74 15.32
N ALA A 109 5.00 0.65 14.79
CA ALA A 109 4.61 -0.72 15.14
C ALA A 109 4.78 -0.98 16.65
N ALA A 110 5.93 -0.58 17.23
CA ALA A 110 6.20 -0.69 18.66
C ALA A 110 5.20 0.11 19.51
N ALA A 111 4.89 1.35 19.12
CA ALA A 111 3.96 2.20 19.85
C ALA A 111 2.52 1.66 19.82
N ILE A 112 2.07 1.12 18.68
CA ILE A 112 0.74 0.52 18.54
C ILE A 112 0.66 -0.81 19.31
N ALA A 113 1.68 -1.66 19.25
CA ALA A 113 1.73 -2.90 20.02
C ALA A 113 1.81 -2.66 21.53
N ALA A 114 2.55 -1.63 21.97
CA ALA A 114 2.58 -1.23 23.38
C ALA A 114 1.23 -0.68 23.85
N GLY A 115 0.54 0.10 23.00
CA GLY A 115 -0.70 0.79 23.34
C GLY A 115 -0.49 2.13 24.07
N PRO A 116 -1.53 2.97 24.16
CA PRO A 116 -1.44 4.32 24.75
C PRO A 116 -0.98 4.37 26.19
N THR A 117 -1.27 3.32 26.97
CA THR A 117 -0.96 3.23 28.42
C THR A 117 -0.02 2.07 28.75
N GLY A 118 0.38 1.29 27.76
CA GLY A 118 1.27 0.14 27.93
C GLY A 118 2.76 0.52 27.92
N SER A 119 3.58 -0.49 28.06
CA SER A 119 5.03 -0.36 28.04
C SER A 119 5.68 -1.60 27.44
N ALA A 120 7.00 -1.59 27.27
CA ALA A 120 7.77 -2.74 26.80
C ALA A 120 7.49 -4.04 27.62
N ASN A 121 7.34 -3.91 28.94
CA ASN A 121 7.15 -5.04 29.86
C ASN A 121 5.68 -5.39 30.11
N ALA A 122 4.77 -4.53 29.74
CA ALA A 122 3.32 -4.69 29.92
C ALA A 122 2.57 -4.07 28.74
N PRO A 123 2.71 -4.64 27.53
CA PRO A 123 2.00 -4.15 26.35
C PRO A 123 0.50 -4.41 26.52
N ASN A 124 -0.30 -3.43 26.12
CA ASN A 124 -1.76 -3.52 26.14
C ASN A 124 -2.40 -2.92 24.88
N GLY A 125 -1.62 -2.85 23.81
CA GLY A 125 -2.03 -2.27 22.54
C GLY A 125 -2.67 -3.28 21.60
N ILE A 126 -2.48 -3.04 20.33
CA ILE A 126 -3.08 -3.79 19.23
C ILE A 126 -2.05 -4.80 18.70
N PRO A 127 -2.45 -6.06 18.42
CA PRO A 127 -1.58 -7.01 17.75
C PRO A 127 -1.07 -6.49 16.40
N VAL A 128 0.25 -6.31 16.28
CA VAL A 128 0.93 -5.93 15.05
C VAL A 128 1.96 -6.99 14.72
N PHE A 129 1.92 -7.48 13.48
CA PHE A 129 2.90 -8.40 12.92
C PHE A 129 3.56 -7.69 11.74
N ALA A 130 4.59 -6.89 12.00
CA ALA A 130 5.27 -6.12 10.98
C ALA A 130 6.61 -5.55 11.46
N TRP A 131 7.62 -5.55 10.59
CA TRP A 131 8.88 -4.82 10.79
C TRP A 131 9.48 -4.41 9.45
N LYS A 132 10.36 -3.43 9.45
CA LYS A 132 11.04 -2.99 8.23
C LYS A 132 12.14 -3.99 7.85
N GLY A 133 12.11 -4.46 6.61
CA GLY A 133 13.10 -5.40 6.09
C GLY A 133 12.72 -6.86 6.29
N GLU A 134 11.43 -7.16 6.39
CA GLU A 134 10.93 -8.53 6.29
C GLU A 134 11.45 -9.21 5.02
N THR A 135 11.74 -10.50 5.10
CA THR A 135 11.80 -11.35 3.90
C THR A 135 10.39 -11.60 3.35
N LEU A 136 10.27 -12.05 2.11
CA LEU A 136 8.95 -12.41 1.56
C LEU A 136 8.29 -13.56 2.38
N GLU A 137 9.07 -14.49 2.91
CA GLU A 137 8.54 -15.54 3.79
C GLU A 137 7.98 -14.97 5.09
N GLU A 138 8.70 -14.04 5.73
CA GLU A 138 8.26 -13.36 6.95
C GLU A 138 7.02 -12.50 6.69
N TYR A 139 6.96 -11.81 5.57
CA TYR A 139 5.81 -11.01 5.15
C TYR A 139 4.51 -11.84 5.06
N TRP A 140 4.56 -12.97 4.35
CA TRP A 140 3.39 -13.84 4.23
C TRP A 140 3.05 -14.54 5.55
N TRP A 141 4.05 -14.82 6.37
CA TRP A 141 3.83 -15.30 7.73
C TRP A 141 3.13 -14.23 8.59
N CYS A 142 3.56 -12.96 8.55
CA CYS A 142 2.92 -11.85 9.27
C CYS A 142 1.45 -11.67 8.83
N THR A 143 1.19 -11.75 7.54
CA THR A 143 -0.18 -11.70 6.99
C THR A 143 -1.03 -12.84 7.56
N LEU A 144 -0.52 -14.07 7.61
CA LEU A 144 -1.23 -15.19 8.22
C LEU A 144 -1.49 -14.96 9.72
N GLN A 145 -0.47 -14.51 10.48
CA GLN A 145 -0.66 -14.28 11.93
C GLN A 145 -1.74 -13.22 12.18
N ALA A 146 -1.73 -12.12 11.42
CA ALA A 146 -2.74 -11.07 11.56
C ALA A 146 -4.16 -11.54 11.23
N LEU A 147 -4.31 -12.53 10.35
CA LEU A 147 -5.62 -13.13 10.01
C LEU A 147 -6.20 -14.02 11.12
N ILE A 148 -5.40 -14.44 12.10
CA ILE A 148 -5.84 -15.39 13.12
C ILE A 148 -5.98 -14.67 14.47
N PHE A 149 -7.23 -14.51 14.91
CA PHE A 149 -7.52 -13.90 16.21
C PHE A 149 -7.20 -14.87 17.37
N PRO A 150 -7.05 -14.40 18.62
CA PRO A 150 -6.61 -15.24 19.74
C PRO A 150 -7.48 -16.47 20.02
N ASP A 151 -8.74 -16.45 19.61
CA ASP A 151 -9.66 -17.60 19.72
C ASP A 151 -9.56 -18.59 18.53
N GLY A 152 -8.64 -18.33 17.58
CA GLY A 152 -8.43 -19.14 16.39
C GLY A 152 -9.42 -18.86 15.26
N ALA A 153 -10.34 -17.91 15.42
CA ALA A 153 -11.26 -17.50 14.35
C ALA A 153 -10.60 -16.42 13.46
N GLY A 154 -11.18 -16.24 12.27
CA GLY A 154 -10.78 -15.19 11.34
C GLY A 154 -11.43 -13.84 11.60
N PRO A 155 -11.07 -12.82 10.80
CA PRO A 155 -11.72 -11.52 10.81
C PRO A 155 -13.15 -11.61 10.26
N ASN A 156 -13.95 -10.59 10.54
CA ASN A 156 -15.21 -10.37 9.83
C ASN A 156 -15.18 -9.14 8.92
N LEU A 157 -14.10 -8.35 8.97
CA LEU A 157 -13.84 -7.21 8.09
C LEU A 157 -12.35 -7.14 7.76
N ILE A 158 -12.03 -6.64 6.56
CA ILE A 158 -10.65 -6.49 6.08
C ILE A 158 -10.44 -5.06 5.61
N VAL A 159 -9.30 -4.47 6.00
CA VAL A 159 -8.70 -3.27 5.39
C VAL A 159 -7.49 -3.75 4.62
N ASP A 160 -7.50 -3.67 3.29
CA ASP A 160 -6.44 -4.18 2.44
C ASP A 160 -5.83 -3.08 1.57
N ASP A 161 -4.57 -3.26 1.20
CA ASP A 161 -3.83 -2.38 0.32
C ASP A 161 -2.95 -3.22 -0.61
N GLY A 162 -3.48 -3.45 -1.81
CA GLY A 162 -2.92 -4.39 -2.79
C GLY A 162 -3.64 -5.74 -2.81
N GLY A 163 -4.50 -6.00 -1.84
CA GLY A 163 -5.38 -7.17 -1.81
C GLY A 163 -4.70 -8.46 -1.37
N ASP A 164 -3.60 -8.43 -0.60
CA ASP A 164 -2.85 -9.64 -0.27
C ASP A 164 -3.51 -10.49 0.82
N ALA A 165 -4.08 -9.89 1.87
CA ALA A 165 -4.87 -10.64 2.85
C ALA A 165 -6.12 -11.27 2.20
N THR A 166 -6.78 -10.52 1.33
CA THR A 166 -7.92 -10.99 0.52
C THR A 166 -7.50 -12.14 -0.39
N LEU A 167 -6.38 -12.01 -1.10
CA LEU A 167 -5.84 -13.04 -2.00
C LEU A 167 -5.57 -14.34 -1.26
N LEU A 168 -4.93 -14.28 -0.09
CA LEU A 168 -4.60 -15.47 0.69
C LEU A 168 -5.83 -16.26 1.08
N ILE A 169 -6.91 -15.60 1.51
CA ILE A 169 -8.20 -16.24 1.81
C ILE A 169 -8.81 -16.88 0.56
N HIS A 170 -8.84 -16.14 -0.57
CA HIS A 170 -9.42 -16.64 -1.82
C HIS A 170 -8.69 -17.86 -2.36
N LEU A 171 -7.34 -17.84 -2.40
CA LEU A 171 -6.53 -18.97 -2.82
C LEU A 171 -6.72 -20.18 -1.89
N GLY A 172 -6.75 -19.93 -0.58
CA GLY A 172 -7.01 -20.98 0.40
C GLY A 172 -8.34 -21.69 0.16
N VAL A 173 -9.41 -20.94 -0.01
CA VAL A 173 -10.75 -21.48 -0.33
C VAL A 173 -10.73 -22.23 -1.67
N GLN A 174 -10.13 -21.64 -2.70
CA GLN A 174 -10.04 -22.27 -4.03
C GLN A 174 -9.38 -23.65 -3.97
N HIS A 175 -8.28 -23.80 -3.24
CA HIS A 175 -7.60 -25.09 -3.08
C HIS A 175 -8.39 -26.09 -2.24
N GLU A 176 -9.09 -25.63 -1.19
CA GLU A 176 -9.97 -26.46 -0.39
C GLU A 176 -11.16 -26.98 -1.20
N GLU A 177 -11.83 -26.14 -2.00
CA GLU A 177 -12.96 -26.52 -2.85
C GLU A 177 -12.56 -27.46 -3.98
N ALA A 178 -11.41 -27.20 -4.60
CA ALA A 178 -10.87 -28.06 -5.65
C ALA A 178 -10.32 -29.39 -5.12
N GLY A 179 -10.16 -29.55 -3.80
CA GLY A 179 -9.49 -30.71 -3.20
C GLY A 179 -8.01 -30.84 -3.61
N THR A 180 -7.38 -29.78 -4.12
CA THR A 180 -6.01 -29.81 -4.64
C THR A 180 -5.01 -29.33 -3.59
N MET A 181 -3.84 -29.99 -3.53
CA MET A 181 -2.71 -29.49 -2.74
C MET A 181 -2.02 -28.36 -3.53
N PRO A 182 -1.80 -27.19 -2.93
CA PRO A 182 -0.96 -26.16 -3.54
C PRO A 182 0.44 -26.70 -3.87
N ASP A 183 0.94 -26.39 -5.06
CA ASP A 183 2.21 -26.93 -5.56
C ASP A 183 3.20 -25.79 -5.90
N PRO A 184 4.18 -25.49 -5.04
CA PRO A 184 5.16 -24.44 -5.27
C PRO A 184 5.95 -24.58 -6.58
N ALA A 185 6.09 -25.81 -7.10
CA ALA A 185 6.83 -26.05 -8.35
C ALA A 185 6.10 -25.51 -9.59
N LYS A 186 4.81 -25.17 -9.48
CA LYS A 186 3.99 -24.60 -10.55
C LYS A 186 3.89 -23.07 -10.50
N ALA A 187 4.52 -22.45 -9.51
CA ALA A 187 4.51 -21.01 -9.35
C ALA A 187 5.26 -20.30 -10.49
N GLY A 188 4.77 -19.14 -10.90
CA GLY A 188 5.36 -18.32 -11.93
C GLY A 188 6.52 -17.45 -11.43
N ASN A 189 6.62 -17.24 -10.12
CA ASN A 189 7.66 -16.46 -9.46
C ASN A 189 7.88 -16.92 -8.02
N GLU A 190 8.90 -16.35 -7.36
CA GLU A 190 9.30 -16.70 -5.99
C GLU A 190 8.16 -16.44 -4.98
N GLU A 191 7.51 -15.30 -5.06
CA GLU A 191 6.43 -14.93 -4.13
C GLU A 191 5.25 -15.90 -4.22
N GLU A 192 4.82 -16.23 -5.44
CA GLU A 192 3.77 -17.23 -5.65
C GLU A 192 4.18 -18.61 -5.09
N ALA A 193 5.45 -19.00 -5.24
CA ALA A 193 5.96 -20.26 -4.66
C ALA A 193 5.88 -20.24 -3.12
N ILE A 194 6.17 -19.09 -2.48
CA ILE A 194 6.06 -18.90 -1.04
C ILE A 194 4.60 -19.02 -0.59
N ILE A 195 3.67 -18.36 -1.28
CA ILE A 195 2.22 -18.44 -0.99
C ILE A 195 1.74 -19.89 -1.11
N MET A 196 2.08 -20.58 -2.19
CA MET A 196 1.69 -21.97 -2.39
C MET A 196 2.23 -22.89 -1.31
N ARG A 197 3.45 -22.68 -0.86
CA ARG A 197 4.05 -23.43 0.25
C ARG A 197 3.34 -23.15 1.57
N LEU A 198 3.05 -21.87 1.85
CA LEU A 198 2.29 -21.47 3.04
C LEU A 198 0.90 -22.16 3.08
N LEU A 199 0.18 -22.12 1.98
CA LEU A 199 -1.14 -22.76 1.86
C LEU A 199 -1.06 -24.29 2.03
N ALA A 200 -0.02 -24.92 1.48
CA ALA A 200 0.22 -26.36 1.66
C ALA A 200 0.50 -26.71 3.13
N ASP A 201 1.36 -25.94 3.79
CA ASP A 201 1.70 -26.14 5.20
C ASP A 201 0.50 -25.94 6.12
N ILE A 202 -0.34 -24.94 5.85
CA ILE A 202 -1.59 -24.73 6.58
C ILE A 202 -2.53 -25.94 6.41
N ARG A 203 -2.68 -26.43 5.18
CA ARG A 203 -3.52 -27.59 4.91
C ARG A 203 -3.01 -28.87 5.61
N HIS A 204 -1.70 -29.08 5.65
CA HIS A 204 -1.11 -30.19 6.42
C HIS A 204 -1.36 -30.05 7.93
N ALA A 205 -1.30 -28.85 8.47
CA ALA A 205 -1.46 -28.59 9.90
C ALA A 205 -2.93 -28.57 10.37
N LYS A 206 -3.86 -28.06 9.54
CA LYS A 206 -5.26 -27.77 9.93
C LYS A 206 -6.30 -28.59 9.15
N GLY A 207 -5.88 -29.32 8.09
CA GLY A 207 -6.79 -30.10 7.24
C GLY A 207 -7.49 -29.27 6.16
N ASP A 208 -8.52 -29.85 5.57
CA ASP A 208 -9.17 -29.36 4.33
C ASP A 208 -10.32 -28.38 4.57
N ASN A 209 -10.40 -27.75 5.75
CA ASN A 209 -11.48 -26.82 6.09
C ASN A 209 -11.02 -25.70 7.04
N PHE A 210 -9.89 -25.09 6.73
CA PHE A 210 -9.37 -23.96 7.49
C PHE A 210 -9.88 -22.62 6.91
N TRP A 211 -9.83 -22.44 5.58
CA TRP A 211 -10.12 -21.16 4.94
C TRP A 211 -11.61 -20.87 4.72
N ARG A 212 -12.43 -21.88 4.46
CA ARG A 212 -13.88 -21.71 4.23
C ARG A 212 -14.61 -21.07 5.42
N PRO A 213 -14.33 -21.42 6.69
CA PRO A 213 -14.89 -20.68 7.84
C PRO A 213 -14.47 -19.22 7.90
N PHE A 214 -13.19 -18.89 7.53
CA PHE A 214 -12.71 -17.50 7.45
C PHE A 214 -13.50 -16.73 6.39
N ALA A 215 -13.54 -17.20 5.16
CA ALA A 215 -14.26 -16.54 4.08
C ALA A 215 -15.75 -16.34 4.39
N LYS A 216 -16.39 -17.31 5.05
CA LYS A 216 -17.80 -17.22 5.48
C LYS A 216 -18.02 -16.16 6.56
N ALA A 217 -17.03 -15.91 7.43
CA ALA A 217 -17.13 -14.92 8.49
C ALA A 217 -16.91 -13.50 7.97
N VAL A 218 -16.15 -13.34 6.89
CA VAL A 218 -15.85 -12.02 6.30
C VAL A 218 -17.09 -11.40 5.70
N ARG A 219 -17.48 -10.25 6.20
CA ARG A 219 -18.59 -9.41 5.71
C ARG A 219 -18.17 -8.52 4.54
N GLY A 220 -16.89 -8.23 4.42
CA GLY A 220 -16.35 -7.48 3.29
C GLY A 220 -14.95 -6.93 3.52
N VAL A 221 -14.40 -6.38 2.43
CA VAL A 221 -13.09 -5.74 2.38
C VAL A 221 -13.20 -4.31 1.86
N SER A 222 -12.41 -3.39 2.43
CA SER A 222 -12.15 -2.08 1.83
C SER A 222 -10.72 -2.05 1.29
N GLU A 223 -10.58 -1.68 0.01
CA GLU A 223 -9.30 -1.70 -0.72
C GLU A 223 -8.79 -0.28 -0.97
N GLU A 224 -7.54 -0.04 -0.59
CA GLU A 224 -6.88 1.26 -0.64
C GLU A 224 -6.32 1.62 -2.01
N THR A 225 -5.82 0.64 -2.78
CA THR A 225 -4.97 0.94 -3.94
C THR A 225 -5.51 0.39 -5.26
N THR A 226 -5.16 1.06 -6.36
CA THR A 226 -5.58 0.70 -7.72
C THR A 226 -5.32 -0.77 -8.07
N THR A 227 -4.20 -1.31 -7.65
CA THR A 227 -3.81 -2.69 -8.00
C THR A 227 -4.68 -3.73 -7.30
N GLY A 228 -4.98 -3.53 -6.01
CA GLY A 228 -5.91 -4.38 -5.27
C GLY A 228 -7.33 -4.28 -5.84
N VAL A 229 -7.77 -3.08 -6.19
CA VAL A 229 -9.07 -2.85 -6.85
C VAL A 229 -9.17 -3.60 -8.18
N HIS A 230 -8.11 -3.63 -8.99
CA HIS A 230 -8.10 -4.42 -10.24
C HIS A 230 -8.21 -5.92 -9.97
N ARG A 231 -7.56 -6.44 -8.93
CA ARG A 231 -7.71 -7.83 -8.50
C ARG A 231 -9.16 -8.15 -8.11
N LEU A 232 -9.79 -7.27 -7.32
CA LEU A 232 -11.19 -7.43 -6.90
C LEU A 232 -12.16 -7.43 -8.09
N TYR A 233 -12.02 -6.49 -9.03
CA TYR A 233 -12.83 -6.48 -10.24
C TYR A 233 -12.63 -7.73 -11.10
N LYS A 234 -11.39 -8.22 -11.21
CA LYS A 234 -11.12 -9.47 -11.90
C LYS A 234 -11.80 -10.65 -11.23
N MET A 235 -11.68 -10.80 -9.90
CA MET A 235 -12.37 -11.86 -9.15
C MET A 235 -13.88 -11.76 -9.30
N MET A 236 -14.45 -10.55 -9.29
CA MET A 236 -15.89 -10.34 -9.51
C MET A 236 -16.30 -10.76 -10.92
N ALA A 237 -15.58 -10.37 -11.96
CA ALA A 237 -15.85 -10.71 -13.35
C ALA A 237 -15.75 -12.23 -13.61
N GLU A 238 -14.86 -12.92 -12.90
CA GLU A 238 -14.68 -14.38 -12.96
C GLU A 238 -15.68 -15.14 -12.06
N GLY A 239 -16.54 -14.45 -11.30
CA GLY A 239 -17.47 -15.08 -10.36
C GLY A 239 -16.78 -15.74 -9.16
N LYS A 240 -15.58 -15.29 -8.80
CA LYS A 240 -14.74 -15.87 -7.73
C LYS A 240 -14.70 -15.01 -6.47
N LEU A 241 -15.31 -13.81 -6.48
CA LEU A 241 -15.34 -12.93 -5.31
C LEU A 241 -16.17 -13.59 -4.20
N LEU A 242 -15.56 -13.75 -3.00
CA LEU A 242 -16.18 -14.48 -1.89
C LEU A 242 -17.00 -13.60 -0.95
N PHE A 243 -16.78 -12.29 -0.96
CA PHE A 243 -17.44 -11.30 -0.11
C PHE A 243 -17.44 -9.92 -0.78
N PRO A 244 -18.34 -8.99 -0.37
CA PRO A 244 -18.39 -7.65 -0.92
C PRO A 244 -17.09 -6.88 -0.76
N ALA A 245 -16.83 -5.96 -1.68
CA ALA A 245 -15.69 -5.07 -1.60
C ALA A 245 -16.08 -3.60 -1.80
N ILE A 246 -15.50 -2.71 -1.00
CA ILE A 246 -15.57 -1.26 -1.23
C ILE A 246 -14.22 -0.78 -1.78
N ASN A 247 -14.27 -0.26 -2.98
CA ASN A 247 -13.17 0.40 -3.66
C ASN A 247 -13.00 1.81 -3.08
N VAL A 248 -12.12 1.96 -2.11
CA VAL A 248 -11.79 3.25 -1.51
C VAL A 248 -10.88 4.06 -2.42
N ASN A 249 -10.02 3.40 -3.23
CA ASN A 249 -9.12 4.09 -4.15
C ASN A 249 -9.84 5.08 -5.07
N ASP A 250 -11.04 4.73 -5.56
CA ASP A 250 -11.77 5.55 -6.52
C ASP A 250 -12.72 6.57 -5.87
N SER A 251 -12.80 6.65 -4.53
CA SER A 251 -13.31 7.83 -3.86
C SER A 251 -12.51 9.06 -4.30
N VAL A 252 -13.17 10.15 -4.68
CA VAL A 252 -12.49 11.34 -5.23
C VAL A 252 -11.54 11.95 -4.20
N THR A 253 -11.96 12.01 -2.93
CA THR A 253 -11.14 12.48 -1.82
C THR A 253 -9.97 11.54 -1.47
N LYS A 254 -9.89 10.35 -2.08
CA LYS A 254 -8.73 9.49 -2.06
C LYS A 254 -7.91 9.67 -3.35
N SER A 255 -8.44 9.29 -4.52
CA SER A 255 -7.66 9.22 -5.76
C SER A 255 -7.10 10.57 -6.22
N LYS A 256 -7.87 11.66 -6.06
CA LYS A 256 -7.44 13.01 -6.45
C LYS A 256 -6.64 13.75 -5.38
N PHE A 257 -6.47 13.16 -4.20
CA PHE A 257 -5.70 13.71 -3.09
C PHE A 257 -4.46 12.85 -2.79
N ASP A 258 -4.65 11.62 -2.36
CA ASP A 258 -3.57 10.68 -2.04
C ASP A 258 -2.68 10.43 -3.26
N ASN A 259 -3.25 9.91 -4.34
CA ASN A 259 -2.46 9.52 -5.51
C ASN A 259 -1.77 10.73 -6.16
N VAL A 260 -2.36 11.93 -6.08
CA VAL A 260 -1.77 13.17 -6.64
C VAL A 260 -0.86 13.86 -5.63
N TYR A 261 -1.44 14.37 -4.54
CA TYR A 261 -0.71 15.23 -3.59
C TYR A 261 0.22 14.42 -2.68
N GLY A 262 -0.14 13.18 -2.36
CA GLY A 262 0.71 12.28 -1.62
C GLY A 262 1.99 11.96 -2.39
N CYS A 263 1.89 11.56 -3.65
CA CYS A 263 3.04 11.30 -4.50
C CYS A 263 3.83 12.58 -4.82
N ARG A 264 3.14 13.72 -5.01
CA ARG A 264 3.77 15.02 -5.19
C ARG A 264 4.69 15.40 -4.02
N HIS A 265 4.30 15.08 -2.78
CA HIS A 265 5.12 15.33 -1.60
C HIS A 265 6.21 14.27 -1.46
N SER A 266 5.85 12.99 -1.49
CA SER A 266 6.70 11.88 -1.04
C SER A 266 7.76 11.44 -2.04
N LEU A 267 7.58 11.66 -3.36
CA LEU A 267 8.59 11.30 -4.36
C LEU A 267 9.88 12.08 -4.16
N VAL A 268 9.80 13.40 -4.10
CA VAL A 268 10.99 14.26 -3.96
C VAL A 268 11.62 14.10 -2.58
N ASP A 269 10.82 13.89 -1.52
CA ASP A 269 11.32 13.57 -0.18
C ASP A 269 12.17 12.31 -0.19
N ALA A 270 11.69 11.25 -0.86
CA ALA A 270 12.42 10.00 -0.98
C ALA A 270 13.74 10.15 -1.77
N ILE A 271 13.72 10.85 -2.90
CA ILE A 271 14.92 11.08 -3.71
C ILE A 271 15.95 11.88 -2.90
N PHE A 272 15.53 12.92 -2.17
CA PHE A 272 16.43 13.70 -1.33
C PHE A 272 17.05 12.89 -0.21
N ARG A 273 16.25 12.15 0.54
CA ARG A 273 16.75 11.29 1.64
C ARG A 273 17.67 10.18 1.12
N ALA A 274 17.33 9.59 -0.03
CA ALA A 274 18.12 8.52 -0.62
C ALA A 274 19.47 8.99 -1.13
N THR A 275 19.55 10.15 -1.78
CA THR A 275 20.69 10.51 -2.63
C THR A 275 21.32 11.87 -2.29
N ASP A 276 20.60 12.73 -1.58
CA ASP A 276 21.04 14.12 -1.29
C ASP A 276 21.43 14.91 -2.55
N ILE A 277 20.84 14.58 -3.71
CA ILE A 277 21.13 15.27 -4.98
C ILE A 277 20.27 16.51 -5.14
N MET A 278 20.78 17.46 -5.90
CA MET A 278 19.99 18.58 -6.40
C MET A 278 19.19 18.13 -7.63
N ILE A 279 17.86 18.22 -7.59
CA ILE A 279 16.97 17.89 -8.72
C ILE A 279 16.95 19.01 -9.76
N ALA A 280 17.13 20.27 -9.36
CA ALA A 280 17.12 21.41 -10.27
C ALA A 280 18.07 21.23 -11.47
N GLY A 281 17.54 21.47 -12.67
CA GLY A 281 18.27 21.37 -13.92
C GLY A 281 18.46 19.95 -14.47
N LYS A 282 18.13 18.91 -13.69
CA LYS A 282 18.19 17.52 -14.16
C LYS A 282 17.05 17.21 -15.14
N ARG A 283 17.33 16.28 -16.05
CA ARG A 283 16.33 15.72 -16.95
C ARG A 283 15.68 14.51 -16.29
N CYS A 284 14.37 14.58 -16.09
CA CYS A 284 13.60 13.54 -15.42
C CYS A 284 12.55 12.96 -16.36
N LEU A 285 12.47 11.63 -16.44
CA LEU A 285 11.41 10.92 -17.12
C LEU A 285 10.46 10.31 -16.12
N VAL A 286 9.17 10.63 -16.21
CA VAL A 286 8.11 9.95 -15.45
C VAL A 286 7.36 9.03 -16.42
N LEU A 287 7.37 7.73 -16.14
CA LEU A 287 6.69 6.74 -16.96
C LEU A 287 5.27 6.54 -16.41
N GLY A 288 4.27 7.05 -17.15
CA GLY A 288 2.87 7.13 -16.77
C GLY A 288 2.43 8.54 -16.36
N TYR A 289 1.23 8.97 -16.78
CA TYR A 289 0.65 10.28 -16.46
C TYR A 289 -0.80 10.17 -15.91
N GLY A 290 -1.08 9.08 -15.18
CA GLY A 290 -2.25 8.96 -14.32
C GLY A 290 -2.13 9.89 -13.09
N ASP A 291 -2.94 9.69 -12.07
CA ASP A 291 -2.94 10.55 -10.86
C ASP A 291 -1.56 10.57 -10.17
N VAL A 292 -0.93 9.42 -10.00
CA VAL A 292 0.43 9.29 -9.43
C VAL A 292 1.48 10.01 -10.29
N GLY A 293 1.44 9.80 -11.61
CA GLY A 293 2.36 10.45 -12.55
C GLY A 293 2.20 11.96 -12.58
N LYS A 294 0.96 12.48 -12.55
CA LYS A 294 0.67 13.92 -12.49
C LYS A 294 1.25 14.55 -11.22
N GLY A 295 1.05 13.93 -10.06
CA GLY A 295 1.64 14.41 -8.82
C GLY A 295 3.16 14.42 -8.86
N SER A 296 3.76 13.35 -9.35
CA SER A 296 5.21 13.19 -9.51
C SER A 296 5.81 14.25 -10.45
N VAL A 297 5.20 14.47 -11.61
CA VAL A 297 5.62 15.52 -12.56
C VAL A 297 5.55 16.91 -11.91
N GLN A 298 4.45 17.22 -11.22
CA GLN A 298 4.27 18.53 -10.57
C GLN A 298 5.37 18.79 -9.53
N SER A 299 5.78 17.79 -8.75
CA SER A 299 6.83 17.95 -7.75
C SER A 299 8.22 18.17 -8.40
N LEU A 300 8.55 17.38 -9.43
CA LEU A 300 9.82 17.50 -10.14
C LEU A 300 9.93 18.86 -10.87
N VAL A 301 8.85 19.30 -11.54
CA VAL A 301 8.77 20.65 -12.14
C VAL A 301 8.91 21.74 -11.06
N GLY A 302 8.25 21.55 -9.90
CA GLY A 302 8.38 22.45 -8.75
C GLY A 302 9.80 22.57 -8.19
N GLN A 303 10.64 21.54 -8.42
CA GLN A 303 12.08 21.55 -8.12
C GLN A 303 12.94 22.08 -9.28
N ASN A 304 12.34 22.67 -10.32
CA ASN A 304 13.03 23.16 -11.52
C ASN A 304 13.74 22.05 -12.33
N ALA A 305 13.23 20.82 -12.32
CA ALA A 305 13.67 19.78 -13.24
C ALA A 305 13.12 20.01 -14.66
N LYS A 306 13.79 19.44 -15.65
CA LYS A 306 13.30 19.33 -17.04
C LYS A 306 12.59 17.99 -17.16
N VAL A 307 11.26 18.01 -17.11
CA VAL A 307 10.46 16.80 -17.03
C VAL A 307 9.84 16.45 -18.39
N SER A 308 9.94 15.18 -18.78
CA SER A 308 9.18 14.56 -19.87
C SER A 308 8.45 13.35 -19.31
N ILE A 309 7.44 12.85 -20.04
CA ILE A 309 6.69 11.65 -19.65
C ILE A 309 6.65 10.63 -20.78
N THR A 310 6.35 9.37 -20.41
CA THR A 310 5.82 8.38 -21.35
C THR A 310 4.37 8.08 -21.01
N GLU A 311 3.53 7.80 -22.00
CA GLU A 311 2.12 7.49 -21.77
C GLU A 311 1.56 6.65 -22.94
N VAL A 312 0.65 5.74 -22.61
CA VAL A 312 -0.07 4.91 -23.59
C VAL A 312 -1.50 5.40 -23.83
N ASP A 313 -2.11 6.07 -22.82
CA ASP A 313 -3.43 6.66 -22.93
C ASP A 313 -3.35 8.01 -23.66
N PRO A 314 -3.98 8.15 -24.84
CA PRO A 314 -3.92 9.40 -25.61
C PRO A 314 -4.56 10.58 -24.90
N ILE A 315 -5.52 10.36 -23.97
CA ILE A 315 -6.14 11.43 -23.19
C ILE A 315 -5.15 11.95 -22.16
N CYS A 316 -4.51 11.07 -21.41
CA CYS A 316 -3.47 11.45 -20.45
C CYS A 316 -2.26 12.11 -21.14
N ALA A 317 -1.83 11.58 -22.30
CA ALA A 317 -0.78 12.19 -23.11
C ALA A 317 -1.15 13.62 -23.56
N LEU A 318 -2.38 13.82 -24.05
CA LEU A 318 -2.86 15.15 -24.42
C LEU A 318 -2.91 16.11 -23.24
N GLN A 319 -3.32 15.63 -22.05
CA GLN A 319 -3.28 16.45 -20.84
C GLN A 319 -1.86 16.88 -20.48
N ALA A 320 -0.87 16.01 -20.64
CA ALA A 320 0.54 16.34 -20.43
C ALA A 320 1.02 17.44 -21.41
N CYS A 321 0.70 17.29 -22.71
CA CYS A 321 1.01 18.33 -23.71
C CYS A 321 0.37 19.69 -23.36
N MET A 322 -0.88 19.69 -22.92
CA MET A 322 -1.57 20.93 -22.49
C MET A 322 -0.96 21.54 -21.21
N ALA A 323 -0.32 20.72 -20.39
CA ALA A 323 0.45 21.19 -19.23
C ALA A 323 1.89 21.63 -19.57
N GLY A 324 2.29 21.62 -20.85
CA GLY A 324 3.60 21.98 -21.33
C GLY A 324 4.68 20.93 -21.05
N ILE A 325 4.28 19.67 -20.91
CA ILE A 325 5.17 18.54 -20.66
C ILE A 325 5.35 17.74 -21.96
N ASP A 326 6.59 17.46 -22.32
CA ASP A 326 6.91 16.65 -23.51
C ASP A 326 6.52 15.19 -23.27
N VAL A 327 5.84 14.58 -24.24
CA VAL A 327 5.53 13.15 -24.28
C VAL A 327 6.48 12.48 -25.25
N ILE A 328 7.30 11.57 -24.75
CA ILE A 328 8.35 10.87 -25.50
C ILE A 328 8.31 9.37 -25.22
N THR A 329 9.13 8.57 -25.86
CA THR A 329 9.35 7.17 -25.49
C THR A 329 10.51 7.04 -24.50
N ILE A 330 10.64 5.90 -23.82
CA ILE A 330 11.77 5.66 -22.93
C ILE A 330 13.08 5.63 -23.73
N GLU A 331 13.05 5.10 -24.96
CA GLU A 331 14.19 5.02 -25.87
C GLU A 331 14.74 6.42 -26.24
N ASP A 332 13.88 7.41 -26.38
CA ASP A 332 14.27 8.80 -26.64
C ASP A 332 14.99 9.42 -25.42
N ALA A 333 14.69 8.94 -24.21
CA ALA A 333 15.27 9.42 -22.97
C ALA A 333 16.65 8.82 -22.67
N LEU A 334 16.86 7.56 -23.05
CA LEU A 334 18.16 6.88 -22.91
C LEU A 334 19.21 7.71 -23.66
N PRO A 335 20.34 7.73 -23.51
CA PRO A 335 21.38 7.91 -22.54
C PRO A 335 21.49 9.34 -21.96
N THR A 336 20.44 10.14 -21.99
CA THR A 336 20.54 11.58 -21.68
C THR A 336 19.84 12.02 -20.40
N PHE A 337 18.89 11.23 -19.89
CA PHE A 337 18.15 11.57 -18.68
C PHE A 337 18.88 11.15 -17.40
N ASP A 338 18.62 11.89 -16.32
CA ASP A 338 19.29 11.73 -15.03
C ASP A 338 18.46 10.91 -14.05
N ILE A 339 17.12 11.01 -14.12
CA ILE A 339 16.19 10.39 -13.17
C ILE A 339 15.04 9.75 -13.95
N TYR A 340 14.75 8.50 -13.64
CA TYR A 340 13.63 7.73 -14.18
C TYR A 340 12.70 7.31 -13.04
N VAL A 341 11.41 7.63 -13.16
CA VAL A 341 10.38 7.34 -12.16
C VAL A 341 9.26 6.55 -12.81
N SER A 342 9.05 5.28 -12.44
CA SER A 342 7.91 4.52 -12.91
C SER A 342 6.67 4.76 -12.06
N ALA A 343 5.50 4.87 -12.70
CA ALA A 343 4.22 5.22 -12.11
C ALA A 343 3.03 4.67 -12.94
N THR A 344 3.17 3.49 -13.55
CA THR A 344 2.20 2.96 -14.52
C THR A 344 1.25 1.92 -13.94
N GLY A 345 1.62 1.27 -12.84
CA GLY A 345 0.90 0.10 -12.31
C GLY A 345 0.95 -1.13 -13.24
N ASN A 346 1.91 -1.17 -14.16
CA ASN A 346 2.11 -2.24 -15.14
C ASN A 346 3.42 -3.01 -14.84
N ALA A 347 3.86 -3.89 -15.72
CA ALA A 347 5.05 -4.71 -15.51
C ALA A 347 6.11 -4.46 -16.58
N ASN A 348 7.40 -4.61 -16.20
CA ASN A 348 8.56 -4.52 -17.10
C ASN A 348 8.60 -3.24 -17.95
N ILE A 349 8.25 -2.12 -17.35
CA ILE A 349 8.26 -0.81 -18.02
C ILE A 349 9.69 -0.31 -18.18
N ILE A 350 10.56 -0.55 -17.19
CA ILE A 350 12.00 -0.29 -17.26
C ILE A 350 12.71 -1.65 -17.27
N THR A 351 13.13 -2.11 -18.46
CA THR A 351 13.79 -3.40 -18.63
C THR A 351 15.27 -3.33 -18.29
N ALA A 352 15.91 -4.50 -18.07
CA ALA A 352 17.37 -4.59 -17.91
C ALA A 352 18.11 -4.00 -19.12
N ALA A 353 17.56 -4.15 -20.33
CA ALA A 353 18.14 -3.55 -21.57
C ALA A 353 18.07 -2.02 -21.55
N HIS A 354 16.96 -1.44 -21.08
CA HIS A 354 16.85 0.02 -20.90
C HIS A 354 17.88 0.50 -19.88
N MET A 355 18.01 -0.16 -18.74
CA MET A 355 18.97 0.18 -17.68
C MET A 355 20.42 0.11 -18.17
N ALA A 356 20.75 -0.88 -19.01
CA ALA A 356 22.06 -1.00 -19.64
C ALA A 356 22.38 0.14 -20.63
N ALA A 357 21.38 0.86 -21.15
CA ALA A 357 21.55 1.97 -22.08
C ALA A 357 21.42 3.36 -21.43
N MET A 358 21.12 3.43 -20.12
CA MET A 358 20.98 4.68 -19.39
C MET A 358 22.31 5.40 -19.21
N LYS A 359 22.23 6.69 -18.96
CA LYS A 359 23.36 7.54 -18.59
C LYS A 359 24.06 7.03 -17.33
N HIS A 360 25.36 7.18 -17.26
CA HIS A 360 26.12 6.89 -16.04
C HIS A 360 25.58 7.68 -14.85
N ASN A 361 25.39 7.00 -13.72
CA ASN A 361 24.77 7.50 -12.50
C ASN A 361 23.31 7.98 -12.66
N ALA A 362 22.59 7.47 -13.65
CA ALA A 362 21.15 7.65 -13.70
C ALA A 362 20.49 7.03 -12.47
N ILE A 363 19.49 7.73 -11.91
CA ILE A 363 18.71 7.25 -10.76
C ILE A 363 17.42 6.65 -11.29
N VAL A 364 17.11 5.45 -10.83
CA VAL A 364 15.90 4.71 -11.20
C VAL A 364 15.10 4.41 -9.93
N CYS A 365 13.83 4.79 -9.93
CA CYS A 365 12.94 4.50 -8.82
C CYS A 365 11.51 4.24 -9.29
N ASN A 366 10.75 3.56 -8.45
CA ASN A 366 9.34 3.25 -8.65
C ASN A 366 8.50 3.94 -7.56
N ILE A 367 7.38 4.54 -7.95
CA ILE A 367 6.37 5.07 -7.03
C ILE A 367 5.00 4.38 -7.23
N GLY A 368 4.93 3.38 -8.12
CA GLY A 368 3.80 2.47 -8.24
C GLY A 368 3.78 1.45 -7.09
N HIS A 369 2.64 0.84 -6.84
CA HIS A 369 2.44 -0.02 -5.65
C HIS A 369 3.35 -1.27 -5.66
N PHE A 370 3.48 -1.96 -6.80
CA PHE A 370 4.28 -3.18 -6.91
C PHE A 370 5.67 -2.94 -7.50
N ASP A 371 6.57 -3.88 -7.24
CA ASP A 371 7.97 -3.87 -7.64
C ASP A 371 8.24 -4.43 -9.05
N ASN A 372 7.21 -4.77 -9.80
CA ASN A 372 7.32 -5.40 -11.12
C ASN A 372 7.45 -4.41 -12.29
N GLU A 373 7.39 -3.10 -12.04
CA GLU A 373 7.58 -2.09 -13.10
C GLU A 373 9.03 -2.00 -13.56
N ILE A 374 9.99 -2.25 -12.66
CA ILE A 374 11.44 -2.29 -12.94
C ILE A 374 11.89 -3.74 -12.97
N ASP A 375 12.54 -4.15 -14.05
CA ASP A 375 13.02 -5.52 -14.27
C ASP A 375 14.23 -5.86 -13.38
N MET A 376 13.98 -5.99 -12.07
CA MET A 376 15.00 -6.39 -11.11
C MET A 376 15.48 -7.82 -11.34
N ALA A 377 14.60 -8.71 -11.79
CA ALA A 377 14.95 -10.10 -12.10
C ALA A 377 15.96 -10.17 -13.27
N GLY A 378 15.78 -9.35 -14.28
CA GLY A 378 16.74 -9.23 -15.38
C GLY A 378 18.11 -8.71 -14.94
N LEU A 379 18.15 -7.73 -13.99
CA LEU A 379 19.42 -7.28 -13.41
C LEU A 379 20.11 -8.36 -12.57
N GLU A 380 19.36 -9.09 -11.75
CA GLU A 380 19.92 -10.20 -10.97
C GLU A 380 20.43 -11.34 -11.88
N ALA A 381 19.77 -11.61 -13.00
CA ALA A 381 20.27 -12.56 -14.01
C ALA A 381 21.61 -12.09 -14.61
N LEU A 382 21.74 -10.81 -14.93
CA LEU A 382 23.01 -10.23 -15.40
C LEU A 382 24.09 -10.26 -14.30
N ARG A 383 23.71 -10.05 -13.05
CA ARG A 383 24.63 -10.19 -11.91
C ARG A 383 25.16 -11.63 -11.76
N ALA A 384 24.28 -12.60 -11.93
CA ALA A 384 24.66 -14.02 -11.86
C ALA A 384 25.66 -14.43 -12.94
N THR A 385 25.67 -13.77 -14.11
CA THR A 385 26.66 -13.97 -15.18
C THR A 385 27.93 -13.13 -15.05
N GLY A 386 28.00 -12.24 -14.04
CA GLY A 386 29.11 -11.32 -13.81
C GLY A 386 29.14 -10.11 -14.76
N ASP A 387 28.04 -9.85 -15.47
CA ASP A 387 27.90 -8.69 -16.37
C ASP A 387 27.58 -7.41 -15.63
N VAL A 388 27.04 -7.55 -14.41
CA VAL A 388 26.64 -6.46 -13.52
C VAL A 388 27.07 -6.79 -12.09
N GLU A 389 27.56 -5.77 -11.35
CA GLU A 389 27.83 -5.82 -9.92
C GLU A 389 26.77 -5.02 -9.18
N LYS A 390 26.23 -5.56 -8.06
CA LYS A 390 25.37 -4.86 -7.13
C LYS A 390 26.19 -4.39 -5.93
N ILE A 391 26.19 -3.10 -5.63
CA ILE A 391 26.94 -2.50 -4.53
C ILE A 391 25.95 -1.72 -3.66
N GLU A 392 25.82 -2.10 -2.40
CA GLU A 392 25.04 -1.33 -1.43
C GLU A 392 25.79 -0.04 -1.08
N VAL A 393 25.20 1.11 -1.41
CA VAL A 393 25.74 2.42 -1.03
C VAL A 393 25.31 2.76 0.39
N LYS A 394 24.05 2.53 0.70
CA LYS A 394 23.42 2.58 2.03
C LYS A 394 22.07 1.84 1.94
N ALA A 395 21.42 1.63 3.06
CA ALA A 395 20.12 0.96 3.11
C ALA A 395 19.16 1.53 2.04
N GLN A 396 18.58 0.67 1.22
CA GLN A 396 17.64 0.97 0.13
C GLN A 396 18.23 1.80 -1.03
N VAL A 397 19.54 1.94 -1.13
CA VAL A 397 20.24 2.64 -2.22
C VAL A 397 21.35 1.76 -2.77
N HIS A 398 21.17 1.24 -3.99
CA HIS A 398 22.11 0.31 -4.61
C HIS A 398 22.65 0.85 -5.92
N GLU A 399 23.98 0.84 -6.06
CA GLU A 399 24.67 1.02 -7.34
C GLU A 399 24.68 -0.32 -8.07
N TRP A 400 24.26 -0.30 -9.34
CA TRP A 400 24.36 -1.42 -10.26
C TRP A 400 25.33 -1.05 -11.37
N ARG A 401 26.49 -1.70 -11.36
CA ARG A 401 27.62 -1.41 -12.24
C ARG A 401 27.69 -2.40 -13.38
N PHE A 402 27.44 -1.92 -14.60
CA PHE A 402 27.56 -2.69 -15.83
C PHE A 402 29.01 -2.73 -16.28
N THR A 403 29.66 -3.90 -16.22
CA THR A 403 31.10 -4.07 -16.46
C THR A 403 31.46 -4.14 -17.96
N LYS A 404 30.51 -4.54 -18.79
CA LYS A 404 30.71 -4.78 -20.23
C LYS A 404 30.22 -3.66 -21.14
N THR A 405 29.63 -2.60 -20.62
CA THR A 405 29.16 -1.46 -21.43
C THR A 405 30.27 -0.44 -21.64
N THR A 406 30.15 0.37 -22.70
CA THR A 406 31.12 1.43 -23.02
C THR A 406 30.60 2.84 -22.72
N HIS A 407 29.47 2.95 -22.02
CA HIS A 407 28.80 4.24 -21.74
C HIS A 407 29.36 4.95 -20.51
N GLY A 408 30.21 4.30 -19.76
CA GLY A 408 30.79 4.85 -18.56
C GLY A 408 31.90 5.87 -18.80
N PRO A 409 32.45 6.47 -17.72
CA PRO A 409 33.55 7.40 -17.81
C PRO A 409 34.76 6.78 -18.54
N ASN A 410 35.35 7.54 -19.44
CA ASN A 410 36.53 7.12 -20.22
C ASN A 410 36.29 5.87 -21.12
N GLY A 411 35.04 5.60 -21.52
CA GLY A 411 34.69 4.44 -22.33
C GLY A 411 34.70 3.10 -21.61
N GLY A 412 34.70 3.11 -20.29
CA GLY A 412 34.56 1.92 -19.43
C GLY A 412 33.10 1.60 -19.10
N GLY A 413 32.87 0.67 -18.18
CA GLY A 413 31.56 0.33 -17.65
C GLY A 413 30.84 1.54 -17.07
N HIS A 414 29.51 1.49 -17.02
CA HIS A 414 28.70 2.53 -16.40
C HIS A 414 27.91 1.98 -15.22
N SER A 415 27.45 2.87 -14.35
CA SER A 415 26.60 2.51 -13.19
C SER A 415 25.27 3.22 -13.29
N ILE A 416 24.25 2.62 -12.68
CA ILE A 416 22.99 3.28 -12.35
C ILE A 416 22.71 3.12 -10.85
N ILE A 417 21.87 3.97 -10.32
CA ILE A 417 21.47 3.94 -8.90
C ILE A 417 19.99 3.53 -8.83
N ILE A 418 19.71 2.38 -8.21
CA ILE A 418 18.34 1.93 -8.00
C ILE A 418 17.95 2.17 -6.56
N LEU A 419 16.79 2.81 -6.36
CA LEU A 419 16.24 3.13 -5.06
C LEU A 419 15.19 2.08 -4.65
N ALA A 420 15.18 1.74 -3.36
CA ALA A 420 14.24 0.80 -2.74
C ALA A 420 14.12 -0.55 -3.48
N GLU A 421 15.18 -0.99 -4.16
CA GLU A 421 15.20 -2.23 -4.96
C GLU A 421 14.04 -2.34 -5.97
N GLY A 422 13.64 -1.21 -6.58
CA GLY A 422 12.51 -1.14 -7.51
C GLY A 422 11.13 -1.13 -6.86
N ARG A 423 11.05 -1.22 -5.53
CA ARG A 423 9.80 -1.13 -4.75
C ARG A 423 9.39 0.34 -4.55
N LEU A 424 8.29 0.56 -3.83
CA LEU A 424 7.80 1.89 -3.46
C LEU A 424 8.89 2.77 -2.84
N VAL A 425 9.41 3.72 -3.61
CA VAL A 425 10.55 4.58 -3.19
C VAL A 425 10.19 5.47 -2.01
N ASN A 426 8.96 5.99 -1.96
CA ASN A 426 8.49 6.90 -0.92
C ASN A 426 8.40 6.24 0.47
N LEU A 427 8.19 4.94 0.53
CA LEU A 427 8.17 4.16 1.78
C LEU A 427 9.51 3.47 2.05
N GLY A 428 10.19 2.98 1.00
CA GLY A 428 11.50 2.36 1.13
C GLY A 428 12.57 3.35 1.58
N CYS A 429 12.64 4.52 0.96
CA CYS A 429 13.67 5.54 1.20
C CYS A 429 13.21 6.71 2.07
N ALA A 430 11.91 6.84 2.35
CA ALA A 430 11.34 7.92 3.18
C ALA A 430 10.25 7.39 4.11
N THR A 431 9.27 8.22 4.44
CA THR A 431 8.21 7.95 5.42
C THR A 431 6.81 7.86 4.81
N GLY A 432 6.72 7.85 3.48
CA GLY A 432 5.46 7.76 2.75
C GLY A 432 4.71 9.08 2.63
N HIS A 433 3.40 9.01 2.48
CA HIS A 433 2.54 10.16 2.28
C HIS A 433 2.30 10.96 3.57
N PRO A 434 2.12 12.30 3.50
CA PRO A 434 1.94 13.15 4.66
C PRO A 434 0.59 12.93 5.33
N SER A 435 0.53 13.20 6.64
CA SER A 435 -0.63 12.90 7.49
C SER A 435 -1.94 13.51 7.00
N LEU A 436 -1.94 14.74 6.51
CA LEU A 436 -3.16 15.41 6.03
C LEU A 436 -3.79 14.68 4.82
N VAL A 437 -2.95 14.19 3.91
CA VAL A 437 -3.41 13.42 2.74
C VAL A 437 -3.94 12.06 3.19
N MET A 438 -3.21 11.36 4.05
CA MET A 438 -3.65 10.09 4.61
C MET A 438 -4.90 10.22 5.48
N SER A 439 -5.14 11.40 6.08
CA SER A 439 -6.41 11.67 6.76
C SER A 439 -7.60 11.51 5.82
N ALA A 440 -7.52 12.02 4.59
CA ALA A 440 -8.61 11.88 3.62
C ALA A 440 -8.82 10.41 3.23
N SER A 441 -7.75 9.70 2.88
CA SER A 441 -7.81 8.27 2.54
C SER A 441 -8.36 7.42 3.68
N PHE A 442 -7.84 7.60 4.89
CA PHE A 442 -8.22 6.79 6.03
C PHE A 442 -9.59 7.15 6.60
N THR A 443 -10.07 8.37 6.41
CA THR A 443 -11.47 8.71 6.69
C THR A 443 -12.39 7.90 5.78
N ASN A 444 -12.08 7.79 4.48
CA ASN A 444 -12.80 6.90 3.56
C ASN A 444 -12.73 5.43 4.00
N GLN A 445 -11.57 4.95 4.48
CA GLN A 445 -11.44 3.58 5.00
C GLN A 445 -12.36 3.35 6.21
N VAL A 446 -12.38 4.25 7.17
CA VAL A 446 -13.28 4.14 8.35
C VAL A 446 -14.74 4.13 7.91
N LEU A 447 -15.14 5.00 6.98
CA LEU A 447 -16.51 5.04 6.45
C LEU A 447 -16.86 3.75 5.70
N ALA A 448 -15.92 3.20 4.93
CA ALA A 448 -16.10 1.93 4.24
C ALA A 448 -16.28 0.77 5.24
N GLN A 449 -15.49 0.74 6.31
CA GLN A 449 -15.63 -0.28 7.37
C GLN A 449 -16.97 -0.16 8.10
N LEU A 450 -17.44 1.07 8.36
CA LEU A 450 -18.78 1.31 8.94
C LEU A 450 -19.90 0.82 8.02
N GLU A 451 -19.78 1.09 6.71
CA GLU A 451 -20.75 0.63 5.71
C GLU A 451 -20.76 -0.89 5.60
N LEU A 452 -19.60 -1.53 5.49
CA LEU A 452 -19.48 -3.00 5.45
C LEU A 452 -19.99 -3.65 6.74
N HIS A 453 -19.69 -3.06 7.91
CA HIS A 453 -20.16 -3.61 9.19
C HIS A 453 -21.68 -3.58 9.29
N LYS A 454 -22.32 -2.53 8.77
CA LYS A 454 -23.77 -2.33 8.86
C LYS A 454 -24.54 -2.99 7.71
N ASN A 455 -24.09 -2.82 6.48
CA ASN A 455 -24.89 -3.01 5.26
C ASN A 455 -24.31 -4.04 4.26
N ALA A 456 -23.30 -4.83 4.62
CA ALA A 456 -22.63 -5.76 3.70
C ALA A 456 -23.59 -6.67 2.91
N GLU A 457 -24.64 -7.17 3.55
CA GLU A 457 -25.61 -8.06 2.92
C GLU A 457 -26.34 -7.42 1.74
N SER A 458 -26.53 -6.08 1.79
CA SER A 458 -27.20 -5.33 0.71
C SER A 458 -26.31 -5.10 -0.51
N LEU A 459 -24.97 -5.25 -0.35
CA LEU A 459 -24.00 -5.03 -1.43
C LEU A 459 -23.87 -6.25 -2.34
N GLY A 460 -24.20 -7.47 -1.85
CA GLY A 460 -23.99 -8.72 -2.58
C GLY A 460 -22.49 -8.95 -2.88
N LEU A 461 -22.19 -9.90 -3.76
CA LEU A 461 -20.81 -10.17 -4.20
C LEU A 461 -20.42 -9.18 -5.30
N SER A 462 -20.17 -7.94 -4.92
CA SER A 462 -19.83 -6.85 -5.84
C SER A 462 -18.71 -5.97 -5.31
N VAL A 463 -18.09 -5.22 -6.22
CA VAL A 463 -17.14 -4.15 -5.92
C VAL A 463 -17.82 -2.82 -6.16
N VAL A 464 -17.96 -2.01 -5.11
CA VAL A 464 -18.65 -0.70 -5.17
C VAL A 464 -17.74 0.40 -4.63
N THR A 465 -18.03 1.66 -5.00
CA THR A 465 -17.40 2.85 -4.38
C THR A 465 -18.32 3.42 -3.31
N LEU A 466 -17.76 4.22 -2.40
CA LEU A 466 -18.57 4.97 -1.44
C LEU A 466 -19.46 5.99 -2.15
N PRO A 467 -20.70 6.21 -1.65
CA PRO A 467 -21.58 7.23 -2.21
C PRO A 467 -20.97 8.63 -2.20
N LYS A 468 -21.30 9.46 -3.21
CA LYS A 468 -20.78 10.83 -3.36
C LYS A 468 -21.01 11.70 -2.13
N ALA A 469 -22.11 11.50 -1.41
CA ALA A 469 -22.39 12.23 -0.17
C ALA A 469 -21.31 11.97 0.92
N LEU A 470 -20.80 10.75 1.03
CA LEU A 470 -19.71 10.43 1.97
C LEU A 470 -18.37 11.01 1.52
N ASP A 471 -18.11 11.01 0.20
CA ASP A 471 -16.92 11.64 -0.38
C ASP A 471 -16.91 13.16 -0.10
N GLU A 472 -18.05 13.85 -0.28
CA GLU A 472 -18.21 15.26 0.10
C GLU A 472 -18.08 15.48 1.62
N MET A 473 -18.56 14.57 2.45
CA MET A 473 -18.41 14.64 3.90
C MET A 473 -16.92 14.60 4.28
N VAL A 474 -16.14 13.68 3.69
CA VAL A 474 -14.68 13.63 3.89
C VAL A 474 -14.05 14.99 3.56
N ALA A 475 -14.37 15.57 2.41
CA ALA A 475 -13.85 16.88 2.03
C ALA A 475 -14.21 17.97 3.05
N ARG A 476 -15.47 18.02 3.52
CA ARG A 476 -15.93 19.00 4.52
C ARG A 476 -15.16 18.92 5.84
N LEU A 477 -14.89 17.70 6.34
CA LEU A 477 -14.12 17.48 7.57
C LEU A 477 -12.68 18.08 7.47
N HIS A 478 -12.13 18.15 6.27
CA HIS A 478 -10.77 18.68 6.05
C HIS A 478 -10.72 20.20 5.80
N LEU A 479 -11.81 20.79 5.28
CA LEU A 479 -11.84 22.22 4.93
C LEU A 479 -11.59 23.16 6.11
N ALA A 480 -12.04 22.77 7.30
CA ALA A 480 -11.85 23.58 8.53
C ALA A 480 -10.36 23.78 8.84
N LYS A 481 -9.51 22.79 8.57
CA LYS A 481 -8.04 22.88 8.78
C LYS A 481 -7.41 24.00 7.95
N PHE A 482 -7.98 24.30 6.78
CA PHE A 482 -7.51 25.38 5.90
C PHE A 482 -8.22 26.72 6.13
N GLY A 483 -9.14 26.80 7.10
CA GLY A 483 -9.98 27.97 7.31
C GLY A 483 -10.88 28.30 6.11
N ALA A 484 -11.17 27.32 5.26
CA ALA A 484 -11.97 27.48 4.06
C ALA A 484 -13.44 27.68 4.40
N LYS A 485 -14.12 28.58 3.66
CA LYS A 485 -15.55 28.86 3.79
C LYS A 485 -16.25 28.54 2.49
N LEU A 486 -17.18 27.61 2.51
CA LEU A 486 -17.98 27.26 1.34
C LEU A 486 -19.08 28.31 1.13
N THR A 487 -19.34 28.63 -0.13
CA THR A 487 -20.54 29.40 -0.53
C THR A 487 -21.78 28.49 -0.34
N GLN A 488 -22.84 29.03 0.24
CA GLN A 488 -24.12 28.33 0.36
C GLN A 488 -25.01 28.67 -0.82
N LEU A 489 -25.64 27.64 -1.39
CA LEU A 489 -26.65 27.86 -2.46
C LEU A 489 -27.96 28.41 -1.85
N SER A 490 -28.56 29.39 -2.51
CA SER A 490 -29.96 29.68 -2.26
C SER A 490 -30.86 28.59 -2.88
N THR A 491 -32.08 28.45 -2.42
CA THR A 491 -33.05 27.52 -2.99
C THR A 491 -33.19 27.70 -4.49
N PHE A 492 -33.26 28.96 -4.95
CA PHE A 492 -33.32 29.27 -6.39
C PHE A 492 -32.12 28.76 -7.18
N GLN A 493 -30.91 28.91 -6.63
CA GLN A 493 -29.67 28.41 -7.27
C GLN A 493 -29.61 26.87 -7.29
N ALA A 494 -30.03 26.25 -6.21
CA ALA A 494 -30.08 24.78 -6.10
C ALA A 494 -31.07 24.19 -7.09
N ASP A 495 -32.28 24.76 -7.17
CA ASP A 495 -33.31 24.38 -8.12
C ASP A 495 -32.85 24.59 -9.57
N TYR A 496 -32.19 25.72 -9.87
CA TYR A 496 -31.70 26.04 -11.21
C TYR A 496 -30.68 25.01 -11.74
N ILE A 497 -29.82 24.52 -10.89
CA ILE A 497 -28.80 23.50 -11.27
C ILE A 497 -29.22 22.06 -10.95
N GLY A 498 -30.39 21.87 -10.34
CA GLY A 498 -30.98 20.55 -10.09
C GLY A 498 -30.25 19.74 -9.00
N VAL A 499 -29.75 20.40 -7.95
CA VAL A 499 -29.08 19.74 -6.82
C VAL A 499 -29.73 20.16 -5.50
N PRO A 500 -29.59 19.35 -4.42
CA PRO A 500 -29.96 19.79 -3.06
C PRO A 500 -29.12 20.98 -2.59
N VAL A 501 -29.67 21.86 -1.75
CA VAL A 501 -28.96 23.01 -1.16
C VAL A 501 -27.68 22.58 -0.42
N GLU A 502 -27.72 21.45 0.26
CA GLU A 502 -26.61 20.90 1.07
C GLU A 502 -25.73 19.88 0.31
N GLY A 503 -26.03 19.60 -0.96
CA GLY A 503 -25.34 18.60 -1.76
C GLY A 503 -26.01 17.21 -1.70
N PRO A 504 -25.44 16.20 -2.36
CA PRO A 504 -24.20 16.30 -3.16
C PRO A 504 -24.35 17.21 -4.39
N PHE A 505 -23.29 17.99 -4.67
CA PHE A 505 -23.33 19.01 -5.73
C PHE A 505 -23.03 18.45 -7.13
N LYS A 506 -22.56 17.21 -7.20
CA LYS A 506 -22.28 16.47 -8.44
C LYS A 506 -22.91 15.09 -8.40
N GLY A 507 -23.39 14.63 -9.55
CA GLY A 507 -23.91 13.27 -9.68
C GLY A 507 -22.84 12.20 -9.51
N GLU A 508 -23.25 10.96 -9.21
CA GLU A 508 -22.35 9.81 -8.97
C GLU A 508 -21.35 9.56 -10.13
N ALA A 509 -21.77 9.81 -11.35
CA ALA A 509 -20.93 9.59 -12.53
C ALA A 509 -19.92 10.74 -12.81
N TYR A 510 -19.98 11.84 -12.05
CA TYR A 510 -19.07 12.96 -12.28
C TYR A 510 -17.63 12.60 -11.91
N ARG A 511 -16.69 12.93 -12.80
CA ARG A 511 -15.24 12.76 -12.59
C ARG A 511 -14.58 14.14 -12.46
N TYR A 512 -13.89 14.37 -11.34
CA TYR A 512 -13.16 15.61 -11.02
C TYR A 512 -11.85 15.73 -11.79
#